data_e59cf5e9ffb3324235578c18e6e6aaa6
#
_entry.id   e59cf5e9ffb3324235578c18e6e6aaa6
#
_cell.length_a   1.000
_cell.length_b   1.000
_cell.length_c   1.000
_cell.angle_alpha   90.00
_cell.angle_beta   90.00
_cell.angle_gamma   90.00
#
_symmetry.space_group_name_H-M   'P 1'
#
loop_
_entity.id
_entity.type
_entity.pdbx_description
1 polymer ?
#
loop_
_entity_poly.entity_id
_entity_poly.type
_entity_poly.pdbx_seq_one_letter_code
_entity_poly.pdbx_strand_id
1 'polypeptide(L)'
;DRFRGRIIFPVFDLNSQPVGFGARVFEKPGDSGKVEEVAKYINTPQTLLYDKSSTLYGLNNAKLAIRKKNQCVITEGYTDAILCHQAGFENTVAASGTALTSWHLNILKRYSENLLLAFDMDIAGDSATKRGINLAQDRGFNIKIIETYSGAKDPADIILEDPKNWEKFVNEARSIMDYYFDSAFSAFNKETAEGKKAIGKIVLPAIKRILNKIEQSYWVQKLSQKLDIVESAILEELKKVKFDTAIFEEKNYILKTDLSQNKNLTSDGRKKLLEEKIISLVLLDPENLNLIENSQYHFFSDKIRIFLEGLKKFIVEQKVENDFKAIFSDVMSDNNLVEESFKSDLKNFLSMFSLRAEVEYEEDGKNEIKLCILQLK
;
A
#
# COMPACT_ATOMS: atom_id res chain seq x y z
N ASP A 1 -7.56 -20.38 -20.86
CA ASP A 1 -8.81 -20.90 -20.24
C ASP A 1 -8.92 -20.78 -18.72
N ARG A 2 -8.02 -20.00 -18.12
CA ARG A 2 -7.95 -19.82 -16.64
C ARG A 2 -9.28 -19.32 -16.03
N PHE A 3 -10.03 -18.50 -16.75
CA PHE A 3 -11.24 -17.83 -16.25
C PHE A 3 -12.55 -18.45 -16.80
N ARG A 4 -12.48 -19.64 -17.38
CA ARG A 4 -13.66 -20.33 -17.96
C ARG A 4 -14.75 -20.55 -16.90
N GLY A 5 -16.01 -20.25 -17.26
CA GLY A 5 -17.18 -20.43 -16.37
C GLY A 5 -17.20 -19.49 -15.17
N ARG A 6 -16.63 -18.28 -15.30
CA ARG A 6 -16.53 -17.31 -14.21
C ARG A 6 -17.04 -15.93 -14.60
N ILE A 7 -17.55 -15.20 -13.63
CA ILE A 7 -17.78 -13.76 -13.73
C ILE A 7 -16.44 -13.07 -13.61
N ILE A 8 -16.14 -12.14 -14.53
CA ILE A 8 -14.86 -11.44 -14.63
C ILE A 8 -14.98 -10.03 -14.05
N PHE A 9 -14.01 -9.68 -13.21
CA PHE A 9 -13.82 -8.35 -12.64
C PHE A 9 -12.55 -7.74 -13.24
N PRO A 10 -12.64 -6.81 -14.20
CA PRO A 10 -11.47 -6.13 -14.71
C PRO A 10 -10.80 -5.29 -13.61
N VAL A 11 -9.49 -5.38 -13.49
CA VAL A 11 -8.68 -4.59 -12.58
C VAL A 11 -7.96 -3.52 -13.38
N PHE A 12 -8.08 -2.27 -12.95
CA PHE A 12 -7.54 -1.10 -13.63
C PHE A 12 -6.43 -0.46 -12.82
N ASP A 13 -5.48 0.13 -13.52
CA ASP A 13 -4.50 1.05 -12.93
C ASP A 13 -5.14 2.44 -12.65
N LEU A 14 -4.34 3.37 -12.11
CA LEU A 14 -4.80 4.74 -11.83
C LEU A 14 -5.23 5.52 -13.09
N ASN A 15 -4.77 5.12 -14.27
CA ASN A 15 -5.10 5.72 -15.57
C ASN A 15 -6.30 5.04 -16.24
N SER A 16 -6.98 4.14 -15.53
CA SER A 16 -8.10 3.34 -16.04
C SER A 16 -7.72 2.41 -17.21
N GLN A 17 -6.45 1.97 -17.26
CA GLN A 17 -6.03 0.93 -18.18
C GLN A 17 -6.19 -0.45 -17.52
N PRO A 18 -6.75 -1.47 -18.22
CA PRO A 18 -6.91 -2.80 -17.66
C PRO A 18 -5.53 -3.47 -17.52
N VAL A 19 -5.16 -3.83 -16.28
CA VAL A 19 -3.87 -4.47 -15.96
C VAL A 19 -4.01 -5.93 -15.56
N GLY A 20 -5.21 -6.35 -15.15
CA GLY A 20 -5.48 -7.73 -14.71
C GLY A 20 -6.96 -8.00 -14.55
N PHE A 21 -7.27 -9.19 -14.05
CA PHE A 21 -8.64 -9.65 -13.86
C PHE A 21 -8.75 -10.43 -12.55
N GLY A 22 -9.81 -10.17 -11.79
CA GLY A 22 -10.35 -11.08 -10.81
C GLY A 22 -11.47 -11.92 -11.44
N ALA A 23 -11.75 -13.09 -10.90
CA ALA A 23 -12.85 -13.90 -11.39
C ALA A 23 -13.48 -14.75 -10.27
N ARG A 24 -14.81 -14.80 -10.24
CA ARG A 24 -15.61 -15.60 -9.32
C ARG A 24 -16.33 -16.70 -10.09
N VAL A 25 -16.40 -17.91 -9.55
CA VAL A 25 -17.16 -19.01 -10.14
C VAL A 25 -18.60 -18.56 -10.34
N PHE A 26 -19.13 -18.80 -11.54
CA PHE A 26 -20.54 -18.61 -11.84
C PHE A 26 -21.28 -19.93 -11.58
N GLU A 27 -21.98 -20.01 -10.46
CA GLU A 27 -22.83 -21.14 -10.11
C GLU A 27 -24.20 -20.98 -10.78
N LYS A 28 -24.58 -21.90 -11.65
CA LYS A 28 -25.95 -21.92 -12.19
C LYS A 28 -26.90 -22.41 -11.09
N PRO A 29 -28.07 -21.78 -10.90
CA PRO A 29 -29.11 -22.34 -10.03
C PRO A 29 -29.48 -23.76 -10.48
N GLY A 30 -29.26 -24.75 -9.60
CA GLY A 30 -29.54 -26.17 -9.88
C GLY A 30 -28.34 -27.09 -10.10
N ASP A 31 -27.12 -26.57 -10.12
CA ASP A 31 -25.88 -27.35 -10.34
C ASP A 31 -25.22 -27.85 -9.04
N SER A 32 -26.02 -28.07 -8.01
CA SER A 32 -25.60 -28.45 -6.64
C SER A 32 -25.01 -29.89 -6.51
N GLY A 33 -24.57 -30.50 -7.60
CA GLY A 33 -24.19 -31.92 -7.62
C GLY A 33 -22.73 -32.27 -7.83
N LYS A 34 -21.88 -31.40 -8.34
CA LYS A 34 -20.44 -31.68 -8.56
C LYS A 34 -19.61 -30.40 -8.45
N VAL A 35 -19.46 -29.89 -7.26
CA VAL A 35 -18.41 -28.91 -6.99
C VAL A 35 -17.13 -29.70 -6.76
N GLU A 36 -16.35 -29.92 -7.84
CA GLU A 36 -14.91 -30.09 -7.69
C GLU A 36 -14.41 -28.93 -6.83
N GLU A 37 -13.38 -29.13 -6.02
CA GLU A 37 -12.74 -28.13 -5.14
C GLU A 37 -12.13 -26.95 -5.94
N VAL A 38 -13.00 -26.21 -6.63
CA VAL A 38 -12.56 -25.07 -7.46
C VAL A 38 -12.60 -23.82 -6.60
N ALA A 39 -11.49 -23.13 -6.48
CA ALA A 39 -11.40 -21.89 -5.73
C ALA A 39 -12.49 -20.89 -6.12
N LYS A 40 -13.29 -20.42 -5.16
CA LYS A 40 -14.40 -19.48 -5.36
C LYS A 40 -13.96 -18.23 -6.14
N TYR A 41 -12.80 -17.68 -5.79
CA TYR A 41 -12.17 -16.56 -6.47
C TYR A 41 -10.79 -16.94 -6.99
N ILE A 42 -10.44 -16.46 -8.17
CA ILE A 42 -9.08 -16.50 -8.73
C ILE A 42 -8.73 -15.13 -9.31
N ASN A 43 -7.45 -14.81 -9.30
CA ASN A 43 -6.93 -13.56 -9.84
C ASN A 43 -5.90 -13.84 -10.94
N THR A 44 -5.64 -12.85 -11.80
CA THR A 44 -4.46 -12.82 -12.64
C THR A 44 -3.22 -13.04 -11.75
N PRO A 45 -2.29 -13.93 -12.12
CA PRO A 45 -1.02 -14.05 -11.43
C PRO A 45 -0.23 -12.74 -11.56
N GLN A 46 0.79 -12.56 -10.73
CA GLN A 46 1.69 -11.42 -10.84
C GLN A 46 2.33 -11.38 -12.24
N THR A 47 2.33 -10.21 -12.87
CA THR A 47 2.91 -9.94 -14.19
C THR A 47 3.65 -8.61 -14.14
N LEU A 48 4.31 -8.23 -15.24
CA LEU A 48 4.93 -6.91 -15.37
C LEU A 48 3.91 -5.76 -15.28
N LEU A 49 2.64 -6.00 -15.61
CA LEU A 49 1.57 -5.00 -15.59
C LEU A 49 0.70 -5.07 -14.32
N TYR A 50 0.64 -6.22 -13.69
CA TYR A 50 -0.24 -6.46 -12.55
C TYR A 50 0.51 -7.01 -11.36
N ASP A 51 0.59 -6.19 -10.33
CA ASP A 51 1.04 -6.58 -9.00
C ASP A 51 -0.09 -6.35 -7.99
N LYS A 52 -0.53 -7.44 -7.39
CA LYS A 52 -1.63 -7.46 -6.43
C LYS A 52 -1.28 -6.67 -5.15
N SER A 53 0.00 -6.64 -4.78
CA SER A 53 0.49 -5.91 -3.61
C SER A 53 0.50 -4.40 -3.79
N SER A 54 0.42 -3.92 -5.03
CA SER A 54 0.43 -2.50 -5.38
C SER A 54 -0.88 -1.99 -5.98
N THR A 55 -1.88 -2.87 -6.17
CA THR A 55 -3.13 -2.53 -6.86
C THR A 55 -4.33 -2.61 -5.92
N LEU A 56 -5.06 -1.51 -5.77
CA LEU A 56 -6.36 -1.46 -5.09
C LEU A 56 -7.47 -1.46 -6.13
N TYR A 57 -8.40 -2.42 -6.00
CA TYR A 57 -9.55 -2.50 -6.89
C TYR A 57 -10.47 -1.31 -6.72
N GLY A 58 -10.90 -0.72 -7.83
CA GLY A 58 -11.82 0.41 -7.87
C GLY A 58 -11.17 1.78 -7.61
N LEU A 59 -9.85 1.85 -7.29
CA LEU A 59 -9.18 3.12 -6.97
C LEU A 59 -9.21 4.12 -8.13
N ASN A 60 -9.14 3.66 -9.38
CA ASN A 60 -9.26 4.51 -10.56
C ASN A 60 -10.56 5.34 -10.58
N ASN A 61 -11.67 4.76 -10.10
CA ASN A 61 -12.96 5.43 -9.99
C ASN A 61 -13.10 6.18 -8.67
N ALA A 62 -12.60 5.61 -7.57
CA ALA A 62 -12.78 6.13 -6.22
C ALA A 62 -11.94 7.36 -5.89
N LYS A 63 -10.79 7.55 -6.53
CA LYS A 63 -9.76 8.56 -6.15
C LYS A 63 -10.29 9.98 -5.97
N LEU A 64 -11.21 10.43 -6.82
CA LEU A 64 -11.80 11.77 -6.70
C LEU A 64 -12.79 11.87 -5.53
N ALA A 65 -13.61 10.84 -5.32
CA ALA A 65 -14.55 10.79 -4.20
C ALA A 65 -13.78 10.67 -2.85
N ILE A 66 -12.70 9.87 -2.80
CA ILE A 66 -11.81 9.77 -1.64
C ILE A 66 -11.23 11.14 -1.30
N ARG A 67 -10.67 11.86 -2.29
CA ARG A 67 -10.09 13.19 -2.09
C ARG A 67 -11.12 14.19 -1.61
N LYS A 68 -12.31 14.22 -2.24
CA LYS A 68 -13.40 15.14 -1.90
C LYS A 68 -13.90 14.93 -0.47
N LYS A 69 -14.05 13.66 -0.04
CA LYS A 69 -14.52 13.31 1.30
C LYS A 69 -13.39 13.29 2.34
N ASN A 70 -12.12 13.36 1.91
CA ASN A 70 -10.94 13.06 2.72
C ASN A 70 -11.14 11.77 3.54
N GLN A 71 -11.66 10.73 2.90
CA GLN A 71 -12.00 9.46 3.55
C GLN A 71 -12.01 8.33 2.52
N CYS A 72 -11.35 7.21 2.83
CA CYS A 72 -11.34 6.00 2.03
C CYS A 72 -11.95 4.84 2.82
N VAL A 73 -12.96 4.19 2.26
CA VAL A 73 -13.50 2.92 2.76
C VAL A 73 -12.73 1.79 2.09
N ILE A 74 -12.21 0.85 2.88
CA ILE A 74 -11.45 -0.30 2.39
C ILE A 74 -12.21 -1.57 2.72
N THR A 75 -12.58 -2.33 1.69
CA THR A 75 -13.27 -3.63 1.78
C THR A 75 -12.33 -4.76 1.36
N GLU A 76 -12.76 -6.01 1.57
CA GLU A 76 -11.98 -7.18 1.20
C GLU A 76 -12.15 -7.57 -0.26
N GLY A 77 -13.37 -7.60 -0.78
CA GLY A 77 -13.73 -8.21 -2.05
C GLY A 77 -14.16 -7.23 -3.14
N TYR A 78 -14.13 -7.73 -4.38
CA TYR A 78 -14.59 -7.02 -5.57
C TYR A 78 -16.07 -6.63 -5.46
N THR A 79 -16.90 -7.59 -5.01
CA THR A 79 -18.36 -7.42 -4.88
C THR A 79 -18.71 -6.34 -3.86
N ASP A 80 -17.97 -6.28 -2.76
CA ASP A 80 -18.18 -5.29 -1.70
C ASP A 80 -17.96 -3.88 -2.24
N ALA A 81 -16.81 -3.67 -2.92
CA ALA A 81 -16.52 -2.37 -3.52
C ALA A 81 -17.55 -1.97 -4.56
N ILE A 82 -17.97 -2.91 -5.45
CA ILE A 82 -18.95 -2.63 -6.49
C ILE A 82 -20.29 -2.22 -5.88
N LEU A 83 -20.79 -2.96 -4.89
CA LEU A 83 -22.07 -2.68 -4.25
C LEU A 83 -22.01 -1.40 -3.42
N CYS A 84 -20.89 -1.11 -2.76
CA CYS A 84 -20.66 0.19 -2.12
C CYS A 84 -20.79 1.34 -3.13
N HIS A 85 -20.15 1.23 -4.30
CA HIS A 85 -20.25 2.25 -5.35
C HIS A 85 -21.69 2.40 -5.85
N GLN A 86 -22.41 1.29 -6.09
CA GLN A 86 -23.82 1.32 -6.49
C GLN A 86 -24.73 2.00 -5.46
N ALA A 87 -24.40 1.83 -4.17
CA ALA A 87 -25.11 2.47 -3.06
C ALA A 87 -24.69 3.94 -2.81
N GLY A 88 -23.80 4.52 -3.64
CA GLY A 88 -23.36 5.92 -3.52
C GLY A 88 -22.11 6.11 -2.63
N PHE A 89 -21.48 5.03 -2.16
CA PHE A 89 -20.22 5.08 -1.42
C PHE A 89 -19.03 4.96 -2.36
N GLU A 90 -18.93 5.94 -3.29
CA GLU A 90 -17.92 5.96 -4.36
C GLU A 90 -16.46 6.07 -3.85
N ASN A 91 -16.26 6.43 -2.57
CA ASN A 91 -14.95 6.49 -1.92
C ASN A 91 -14.48 5.12 -1.38
N THR A 92 -14.94 4.02 -1.99
CA THR A 92 -14.63 2.65 -1.57
C THR A 92 -13.64 1.99 -2.53
N VAL A 93 -12.67 1.25 -1.97
CA VAL A 93 -11.72 0.40 -2.69
C VAL A 93 -11.67 -0.99 -2.06
N ALA A 94 -11.17 -1.99 -2.80
CA ALA A 94 -10.95 -3.32 -2.23
C ALA A 94 -9.49 -3.76 -2.31
N ALA A 95 -9.02 -4.43 -1.24
CA ALA A 95 -7.70 -5.06 -1.18
C ALA A 95 -7.62 -6.37 -1.97
N SER A 96 -8.79 -6.95 -2.35
CA SER A 96 -8.95 -8.09 -3.28
C SER A 96 -8.16 -9.35 -2.90
N GLY A 97 -8.23 -9.72 -1.62
CA GLY A 97 -7.61 -10.94 -1.08
C GLY A 97 -6.11 -10.80 -0.82
N THR A 98 -5.64 -9.60 -0.51
CA THR A 98 -4.34 -9.32 0.12
C THR A 98 -4.54 -8.48 1.36
N ALA A 99 -3.61 -8.58 2.33
CA ALA A 99 -3.53 -7.60 3.40
C ALA A 99 -3.15 -6.21 2.85
N LEU A 100 -3.43 -5.15 3.61
CA LEU A 100 -2.96 -3.81 3.29
C LEU A 100 -1.42 -3.79 3.29
N THR A 101 -0.88 -3.31 2.18
CA THR A 101 0.57 -3.19 1.97
C THR A 101 1.03 -1.75 2.16
N SER A 102 2.34 -1.57 2.29
CA SER A 102 2.98 -0.27 2.26
C SER A 102 2.61 0.54 1.00
N TRP A 103 2.53 -0.12 -0.15
CA TRP A 103 2.15 0.46 -1.43
C TRP A 103 0.72 0.99 -1.44
N HIS A 104 -0.24 0.17 -1.01
CA HIS A 104 -1.63 0.58 -0.90
C HIS A 104 -1.77 1.85 -0.05
N LEU A 105 -1.06 1.89 1.08
CA LEU A 105 -1.11 3.02 2.00
C LEU A 105 -0.44 4.27 1.44
N ASN A 106 0.72 4.15 0.77
CA ASN A 106 1.39 5.27 0.14
C ASN A 106 0.53 5.91 -0.95
N ILE A 107 -0.14 5.08 -1.78
CA ILE A 107 -1.08 5.60 -2.78
C ILE A 107 -2.27 6.31 -2.12
N LEU A 108 -2.89 5.69 -1.11
CA LEU A 108 -4.06 6.26 -0.43
C LEU A 108 -3.73 7.56 0.29
N LYS A 109 -2.52 7.71 0.85
CA LYS A 109 -2.08 8.91 1.57
C LYS A 109 -2.12 10.18 0.69
N ARG A 110 -2.01 10.02 -0.63
CA ARG A 110 -2.13 11.14 -1.59
C ARG A 110 -3.55 11.67 -1.72
N TYR A 111 -4.54 10.89 -1.32
CA TYR A 111 -5.95 11.21 -1.49
C TYR A 111 -6.69 11.45 -0.18
N SER A 112 -6.25 10.83 0.92
CA SER A 112 -6.93 10.91 2.22
C SER A 112 -6.00 10.66 3.39
N GLU A 113 -6.32 11.28 4.52
CA GLU A 113 -5.72 10.99 5.83
C GLU A 113 -6.59 10.02 6.67
N ASN A 114 -7.79 9.70 6.22
CA ASN A 114 -8.77 8.92 6.98
C ASN A 114 -9.10 7.62 6.28
N LEU A 115 -8.94 6.49 6.97
CA LEU A 115 -9.29 5.15 6.50
C LEU A 115 -10.43 4.59 7.33
N LEU A 116 -11.44 4.04 6.67
CA LEU A 116 -12.50 3.23 7.25
C LEU A 116 -12.31 1.79 6.80
N LEU A 117 -12.04 0.88 7.73
CA LEU A 117 -11.81 -0.53 7.44
C LEU A 117 -13.12 -1.30 7.62
N ALA A 118 -13.55 -1.95 6.56
CA ALA A 118 -14.72 -2.83 6.52
C ALA A 118 -14.24 -4.26 6.23
N PHE A 119 -13.48 -4.83 7.16
CA PHE A 119 -12.96 -6.19 7.08
C PHE A 119 -13.73 -7.10 8.02
N ASP A 120 -13.72 -8.39 7.76
CA ASP A 120 -14.23 -9.40 8.69
C ASP A 120 -13.51 -9.32 10.04
N MET A 121 -14.28 -9.27 11.12
CA MET A 121 -13.91 -8.74 12.45
C MET A 121 -13.10 -9.71 13.31
N ASP A 122 -12.16 -10.47 12.78
CA ASP A 122 -11.16 -11.13 13.64
C ASP A 122 -9.80 -10.42 13.59
N ILE A 123 -9.81 -9.07 13.76
CA ILE A 123 -8.57 -8.26 13.81
C ILE A 123 -7.63 -8.76 14.92
N ALA A 124 -8.18 -9.31 16.01
CA ALA A 124 -7.38 -9.84 17.11
C ALA A 124 -6.68 -11.15 16.74
N GLY A 125 -7.28 -11.98 15.89
CA GLY A 125 -6.74 -13.27 15.42
C GLY A 125 -5.95 -13.19 14.13
N ASP A 126 -6.26 -12.23 13.24
CA ASP A 126 -5.55 -12.11 11.96
C ASP A 126 -4.30 -11.22 12.03
N SER A 127 -3.15 -11.88 12.01
CA SER A 127 -1.84 -11.21 12.03
C SER A 127 -1.59 -10.31 10.79
N ALA A 128 -2.19 -10.62 9.65
CA ALA A 128 -2.00 -9.87 8.42
C ALA A 128 -2.78 -8.56 8.44
N THR A 129 -4.04 -8.59 8.90
CA THR A 129 -4.88 -7.40 9.11
C THR A 129 -4.26 -6.47 10.16
N LYS A 130 -3.82 -7.03 11.30
CA LYS A 130 -3.13 -6.26 12.34
C LYS A 130 -1.86 -5.57 11.82
N ARG A 131 -1.08 -6.26 10.99
CA ARG A 131 0.11 -5.68 10.35
C ARG A 131 -0.26 -4.53 9.42
N GLY A 132 -1.30 -4.67 8.58
CA GLY A 132 -1.79 -3.62 7.71
C GLY A 132 -2.25 -2.37 8.49
N ILE A 133 -2.97 -2.57 9.61
CA ILE A 133 -3.37 -1.49 10.51
C ILE A 133 -2.16 -0.79 11.14
N ASN A 134 -1.19 -1.54 11.62
CA ASN A 134 0.04 -0.99 12.17
C ASN A 134 0.81 -0.13 11.14
N LEU A 135 0.92 -0.62 9.90
CA LEU A 135 1.53 0.12 8.79
C LEU A 135 0.78 1.44 8.50
N ALA A 136 -0.54 1.42 8.57
CA ALA A 136 -1.35 2.63 8.37
C ALA A 136 -1.19 3.64 9.52
N GLN A 137 -1.14 3.16 10.79
CA GLN A 137 -0.85 4.02 11.94
C GLN A 137 0.54 4.66 11.84
N ASP A 138 1.57 3.89 11.45
CA ASP A 138 2.95 4.37 11.29
C ASP A 138 3.06 5.47 10.22
N ARG A 139 2.11 5.52 9.26
CA ARG A 139 1.98 6.57 8.24
C ARG A 139 1.06 7.72 8.63
N GLY A 140 0.62 7.74 9.88
CA GLY A 140 -0.24 8.81 10.41
C GLY A 140 -1.63 8.84 9.79
N PHE A 141 -2.20 7.69 9.43
CA PHE A 141 -3.61 7.61 9.09
C PHE A 141 -4.49 7.61 10.34
N ASN A 142 -5.60 8.33 10.26
CA ASN A 142 -6.71 8.19 11.20
C ASN A 142 -7.53 6.97 10.77
N ILE A 143 -7.55 5.94 11.60
CA ILE A 143 -8.17 4.67 11.26
C ILE A 143 -9.44 4.48 12.07
N LYS A 144 -10.55 4.18 11.38
CA LYS A 144 -11.80 3.75 11.98
C LYS A 144 -12.17 2.37 11.45
N ILE A 145 -12.91 1.63 12.26
CA ILE A 145 -13.45 0.31 11.92
C ILE A 145 -14.96 0.44 11.77
N ILE A 146 -15.47 -0.11 10.67
CA ILE A 146 -16.90 -0.28 10.46
C ILE A 146 -17.28 -1.63 11.08
N GLU A 147 -17.95 -1.59 12.23
CA GLU A 147 -18.45 -2.79 12.92
C GLU A 147 -19.83 -3.13 12.38
N THR A 148 -19.96 -4.30 11.77
CA THR A 148 -21.24 -4.84 11.34
C THR A 148 -21.90 -5.68 12.44
N TYR A 149 -23.14 -6.15 12.25
CA TYR A 149 -23.81 -7.00 13.25
C TYR A 149 -23.02 -8.30 13.51
N SER A 150 -23.06 -8.79 14.74
CA SER A 150 -22.52 -10.10 15.10
C SER A 150 -23.23 -11.20 14.30
N GLY A 151 -22.48 -11.84 13.38
CA GLY A 151 -23.01 -12.84 12.44
C GLY A 151 -22.50 -12.61 11.02
N ALA A 152 -21.48 -11.75 10.87
CA ALA A 152 -20.64 -11.57 9.68
C ALA A 152 -21.41 -11.54 8.35
N LYS A 153 -22.10 -10.43 8.12
CA LYS A 153 -22.48 -10.07 6.76
C LYS A 153 -21.40 -9.14 6.23
N ASP A 154 -20.89 -9.46 5.08
CA ASP A 154 -19.98 -8.56 4.36
C ASP A 154 -20.72 -7.27 3.91
N PRO A 155 -20.00 -6.20 3.53
CA PRO A 155 -20.63 -4.97 3.08
C PRO A 155 -21.64 -5.19 1.96
N ALA A 156 -21.38 -6.13 1.07
CA ALA A 156 -22.25 -6.47 -0.05
C ALA A 156 -23.61 -6.99 0.44
N ASP A 157 -23.62 -7.91 1.38
CA ASP A 157 -24.86 -8.48 1.94
C ASP A 157 -25.70 -7.40 2.66
N ILE A 158 -25.05 -6.53 3.43
CA ILE A 158 -25.74 -5.45 4.16
C ILE A 158 -26.39 -4.46 3.18
N ILE A 159 -25.68 -4.09 2.11
CA ILE A 159 -26.19 -3.16 1.08
C ILE A 159 -27.35 -3.77 0.30
N LEU A 160 -27.28 -5.09 0.01
CA LEU A 160 -28.36 -5.79 -0.68
C LEU A 160 -29.62 -5.89 0.16
N GLU A 161 -29.49 -5.96 1.49
CA GLU A 161 -30.66 -5.92 2.38
C GLU A 161 -31.28 -4.53 2.47
N ASP A 162 -30.47 -3.53 2.84
CA ASP A 162 -30.86 -2.11 2.87
C ASP A 162 -29.61 -1.21 2.88
N PRO A 163 -29.39 -0.42 1.83
CA PRO A 163 -28.26 0.51 1.76
C PRO A 163 -28.19 1.51 2.92
N LYS A 164 -29.32 1.82 3.58
CA LYS A 164 -29.36 2.70 4.75
C LYS A 164 -28.66 2.10 5.97
N ASN A 165 -28.68 0.78 6.10
CA ASN A 165 -27.95 0.10 7.16
C ASN A 165 -26.44 0.30 6.97
N TRP A 166 -25.96 0.22 5.74
CA TRP A 166 -24.56 0.47 5.44
C TRP A 166 -24.18 1.93 5.76
N GLU A 167 -25.01 2.91 5.36
CA GLU A 167 -24.79 4.30 5.72
C GLU A 167 -24.68 4.52 7.22
N LYS A 168 -25.55 3.87 8.00
CA LYS A 168 -25.50 3.92 9.46
C LYS A 168 -24.17 3.39 9.98
N PHE A 169 -23.71 2.21 9.53
CA PHE A 169 -22.44 1.63 9.99
C PHE A 169 -21.22 2.49 9.62
N VAL A 170 -21.22 3.08 8.42
CA VAL A 170 -20.16 4.02 8.02
C VAL A 170 -20.11 5.24 8.93
N ASN A 171 -21.27 5.80 9.28
CA ASN A 171 -21.38 6.96 10.17
C ASN A 171 -21.02 6.64 11.62
N GLU A 172 -21.33 5.43 12.09
CA GLU A 172 -21.05 4.94 13.45
C GLU A 172 -19.65 4.30 13.57
N ALA A 173 -18.83 4.33 12.52
CA ALA A 173 -17.50 3.74 12.51
C ALA A 173 -16.63 4.25 13.68
N ARG A 174 -16.05 3.32 14.43
CA ARG A 174 -15.33 3.57 15.67
C ARG A 174 -13.83 3.70 15.45
N SER A 175 -13.16 4.51 16.27
CA SER A 175 -11.70 4.61 16.26
C SER A 175 -11.06 3.22 16.49
N ILE A 176 -9.99 2.92 15.76
CA ILE A 176 -9.17 1.72 15.99
C ILE A 176 -8.65 1.65 17.43
N MET A 177 -8.40 2.79 18.05
CA MET A 177 -7.94 2.85 19.44
C MET A 177 -9.03 2.42 20.41
N ASP A 178 -10.28 2.86 20.20
CA ASP A 178 -11.41 2.38 21.02
C ASP A 178 -11.61 0.88 20.85
N TYR A 179 -11.49 0.35 19.64
CA TYR A 179 -11.52 -1.09 19.38
C TYR A 179 -10.44 -1.86 20.16
N TYR A 180 -9.18 -1.40 20.13
CA TYR A 180 -8.11 -2.04 20.91
C TYR A 180 -8.37 -2.00 22.41
N PHE A 181 -8.91 -0.88 22.93
CA PHE A 181 -9.28 -0.78 24.32
C PHE A 181 -10.38 -1.78 24.68
N ASP A 182 -11.47 -1.78 23.94
CA ASP A 182 -12.62 -2.64 24.28
C ASP A 182 -12.26 -4.12 24.13
N SER A 183 -11.52 -4.50 23.08
CA SER A 183 -11.02 -5.86 22.90
C SER A 183 -10.13 -6.30 24.07
N ALA A 184 -9.17 -5.45 24.47
CA ALA A 184 -8.26 -5.79 25.56
C ALA A 184 -8.97 -5.89 26.92
N PHE A 185 -9.88 -4.95 27.22
CA PHE A 185 -10.59 -4.92 28.49
C PHE A 185 -11.70 -5.98 28.59
N SER A 186 -12.21 -6.46 27.45
CA SER A 186 -13.15 -7.60 27.41
C SER A 186 -12.44 -8.94 27.58
N ALA A 187 -11.19 -9.06 27.07
CA ALA A 187 -10.44 -10.31 27.12
C ALA A 187 -9.73 -10.56 28.47
N PHE A 188 -9.41 -9.51 29.22
CA PHE A 188 -8.56 -9.61 30.43
C PHE A 188 -9.15 -8.86 31.61
N ASN A 189 -9.00 -9.46 32.79
CA ASN A 189 -9.48 -8.87 34.06
C ASN A 189 -8.52 -7.74 34.51
N LYS A 190 -9.02 -6.51 34.49
CA LYS A 190 -8.26 -5.32 34.90
C LYS A 190 -7.94 -5.25 36.41
N GLU A 191 -8.59 -6.06 37.23
CA GLU A 191 -8.38 -6.06 38.70
C GLU A 191 -7.14 -6.87 39.10
N THR A 192 -6.61 -7.71 38.22
CA THR A 192 -5.41 -8.51 38.50
C THR A 192 -4.15 -7.89 37.86
N ALA A 193 -3.00 -8.12 38.48
CA ALA A 193 -1.71 -7.64 37.94
C ALA A 193 -1.42 -8.26 36.57
N GLU A 194 -1.73 -9.56 36.39
CA GLU A 194 -1.58 -10.29 35.15
C GLU A 194 -2.49 -9.70 34.06
N GLY A 195 -3.74 -9.39 34.39
CA GLY A 195 -4.69 -8.80 33.46
C GLY A 195 -4.27 -7.38 33.04
N LYS A 196 -3.87 -6.52 34.00
CA LYS A 196 -3.32 -5.19 33.69
C LYS A 196 -2.13 -5.28 32.74
N LYS A 197 -1.22 -6.22 32.99
CA LYS A 197 -0.06 -6.47 32.12
C LYS A 197 -0.46 -6.96 30.72
N ALA A 198 -1.46 -7.84 30.61
CA ALA A 198 -1.96 -8.35 29.34
C ALA A 198 -2.65 -7.24 28.53
N ILE A 199 -3.48 -6.40 29.16
CA ILE A 199 -4.10 -5.22 28.56
C ILE A 199 -3.00 -4.27 28.01
N GLY A 200 -1.98 -3.99 28.85
CA GLY A 200 -0.86 -3.15 28.45
C GLY A 200 -0.12 -3.68 27.21
N LYS A 201 0.09 -4.99 27.09
CA LYS A 201 0.74 -5.61 25.90
C LYS A 201 -0.04 -5.39 24.60
N ILE A 202 -1.36 -5.23 24.66
CA ILE A 202 -2.20 -4.99 23.47
C ILE A 202 -2.26 -3.49 23.16
N VAL A 203 -2.51 -2.66 24.18
CA VAL A 203 -2.86 -1.25 23.98
C VAL A 203 -1.61 -0.36 23.81
N LEU A 204 -0.53 -0.62 24.56
CA LEU A 204 0.66 0.24 24.53
C LEU A 204 1.35 0.30 23.14
N PRO A 205 1.48 -0.80 22.37
CA PRO A 205 2.02 -0.71 21.02
C PRO A 205 1.19 0.18 20.08
N ALA A 206 -0.14 0.13 20.20
CA ALA A 206 -1.03 0.98 19.42
C ALA A 206 -0.89 2.47 19.82
N ILE A 207 -0.87 2.76 21.13
CA ILE A 207 -0.63 4.13 21.63
C ILE A 207 0.74 4.66 21.15
N LYS A 208 1.77 3.83 21.16
CA LYS A 208 3.12 4.25 20.76
C LYS A 208 3.21 4.66 19.30
N ARG A 209 2.37 4.08 18.41
CA ARG A 209 2.30 4.41 16.97
C ARG A 209 1.63 5.75 16.67
N ILE A 210 0.90 6.32 17.62
CA ILE A 210 0.27 7.63 17.46
C ILE A 210 1.35 8.69 17.33
N LEU A 211 1.44 9.34 16.17
CA LEU A 211 2.47 10.36 15.87
C LEU A 211 2.20 11.66 16.62
N ASN A 212 0.93 12.06 16.72
CA ASN A 212 0.53 13.28 17.41
C ASN A 212 0.65 13.10 18.94
N LYS A 213 1.50 13.90 19.57
CA LYS A 213 1.79 13.78 21.00
C LYS A 213 0.63 14.19 21.91
N ILE A 214 -0.24 15.09 21.47
CA ILE A 214 -1.46 15.48 22.22
C ILE A 214 -2.43 14.31 22.23
N GLU A 215 -2.67 13.70 21.07
CA GLU A 215 -3.51 12.52 20.95
C GLU A 215 -2.92 11.32 21.72
N GLN A 216 -1.61 11.10 21.62
CA GLN A 216 -0.92 10.06 22.38
C GLN A 216 -1.11 10.24 23.89
N SER A 217 -0.99 11.48 24.39
CA SER A 217 -1.21 11.81 25.80
C SER A 217 -2.66 11.52 26.24
N TYR A 218 -3.64 11.85 25.40
CA TYR A 218 -5.06 11.53 25.68
C TYR A 218 -5.26 10.03 25.91
N TRP A 219 -4.67 9.20 25.04
CA TRP A 219 -4.82 7.75 25.16
C TRP A 219 -4.04 7.15 26.34
N VAL A 220 -2.88 7.72 26.69
CA VAL A 220 -2.12 7.38 27.90
C VAL A 220 -2.97 7.67 29.15
N GLN A 221 -3.57 8.86 29.23
CA GLN A 221 -4.44 9.24 30.33
C GLN A 221 -5.66 8.32 30.44
N LYS A 222 -6.32 8.02 29.32
CA LYS A 222 -7.47 7.10 29.28
C LYS A 222 -7.08 5.68 29.78
N LEU A 223 -5.88 5.18 29.38
CA LEU A 223 -5.38 3.90 29.87
C LEU A 223 -5.08 3.92 31.37
N SER A 224 -4.41 4.96 31.84
CA SER A 224 -4.12 5.21 33.27
C SER A 224 -5.39 5.14 34.11
N GLN A 225 -6.43 5.89 33.73
CA GLN A 225 -7.71 5.93 34.43
C GLN A 225 -8.43 4.56 34.42
N LYS A 226 -8.48 3.88 33.27
CA LYS A 226 -9.17 2.58 33.14
C LYS A 226 -8.47 1.45 33.91
N LEU A 227 -7.14 1.47 34.01
CA LEU A 227 -6.34 0.49 34.74
C LEU A 227 -6.13 0.82 36.22
N ASP A 228 -6.47 2.05 36.62
CA ASP A 228 -6.15 2.58 37.95
C ASP A 228 -4.63 2.46 38.24
N ILE A 229 -3.82 3.08 37.38
CA ILE A 229 -2.36 3.10 37.44
C ILE A 229 -1.91 4.54 37.13
N VAL A 230 -0.91 5.06 37.87
CA VAL A 230 -0.37 6.40 37.62
C VAL A 230 0.20 6.55 36.21
N GLU A 231 -0.02 7.68 35.54
CA GLU A 231 0.42 7.93 34.15
C GLU A 231 1.92 7.74 33.97
N SER A 232 2.73 8.09 34.98
CA SER A 232 4.18 7.93 34.92
C SER A 232 4.61 6.48 34.68
N ALA A 233 3.92 5.50 35.30
CA ALA A 233 4.20 4.09 35.07
C ALA A 233 3.80 3.64 33.65
N ILE A 234 2.68 4.15 33.12
CA ILE A 234 2.26 3.89 31.73
C ILE A 234 3.29 4.47 30.75
N LEU A 235 3.78 5.68 31.00
CA LEU A 235 4.79 6.32 30.15
C LEU A 235 6.14 5.57 30.18
N GLU A 236 6.55 5.04 31.35
CA GLU A 236 7.75 4.21 31.44
C GLU A 236 7.59 2.91 30.66
N GLU A 237 6.46 2.23 30.76
CA GLU A 237 6.20 1.03 29.97
C GLU A 237 6.11 1.35 28.48
N LEU A 238 5.51 2.48 28.08
CA LEU A 238 5.45 2.93 26.70
C LEU A 238 6.85 3.13 26.08
N LYS A 239 7.84 3.61 26.86
CA LYS A 239 9.23 3.73 26.41
C LYS A 239 9.85 2.37 26.11
N LYS A 240 9.52 1.32 26.88
CA LYS A 240 10.06 -0.04 26.73
C LYS A 240 9.45 -0.80 25.54
N VAL A 241 8.27 -0.38 25.04
CA VAL A 241 7.67 -1.01 23.85
C VAL A 241 8.65 -0.88 22.70
N LYS A 242 9.13 -2.01 22.21
CA LYS A 242 9.89 -2.09 20.95
C LYS A 242 8.88 -2.35 19.84
N PHE A 243 8.97 -1.60 18.75
CA PHE A 243 8.29 -2.02 17.53
C PHE A 243 9.00 -3.28 17.03
N ASP A 244 8.24 -4.29 16.63
CA ASP A 244 8.84 -5.37 15.85
C ASP A 244 9.51 -4.73 14.64
N THR A 245 10.81 -4.80 14.62
CA THR A 245 11.65 -4.33 13.50
C THR A 245 11.39 -5.10 12.22
N ALA A 246 10.49 -6.08 12.24
CA ALA A 246 9.93 -6.72 11.06
C ALA A 246 9.38 -5.72 10.02
N ILE A 247 8.96 -4.51 10.44
CA ILE A 247 8.53 -3.44 9.52
C ILE A 247 9.74 -2.76 8.86
N PHE A 248 10.87 -2.62 9.59
CA PHE A 248 12.16 -2.23 9.00
C PHE A 248 12.77 -3.37 8.17
N GLU A 249 12.48 -4.62 8.54
CA GLU A 249 12.82 -5.78 7.72
C GLU A 249 11.93 -5.89 6.48
N GLU A 250 10.73 -5.34 6.45
CA GLU A 250 9.93 -5.25 5.23
C GLU A 250 10.52 -4.24 4.23
N LYS A 251 11.09 -3.10 4.68
CA LYS A 251 11.97 -2.30 3.82
C LYS A 251 13.18 -3.12 3.35
N ASN A 252 13.77 -3.90 4.24
CA ASN A 252 14.86 -4.84 3.91
C ASN A 252 14.35 -6.16 3.32
N TYR A 253 13.11 -6.56 3.52
CA TYR A 253 12.52 -7.79 2.99
C TYR A 253 11.91 -7.58 1.61
N ILE A 254 11.38 -6.41 1.29
CA ILE A 254 11.07 -6.00 -0.09
C ILE A 254 12.40 -5.89 -0.85
N LEU A 255 13.44 -5.28 -0.27
CA LEU A 255 14.80 -5.30 -0.81
C LEU A 255 15.41 -6.71 -0.85
N LYS A 256 15.09 -7.58 0.11
CA LYS A 256 15.59 -8.96 0.17
C LYS A 256 14.68 -9.97 -0.50
N THR A 257 13.35 -9.76 -0.63
CA THR A 257 12.45 -10.65 -1.37
C THR A 257 12.44 -10.35 -2.84
N ASP A 258 12.59 -9.11 -3.28
CA ASP A 258 12.99 -8.84 -4.66
C ASP A 258 14.37 -9.46 -4.96
N LEU A 259 15.25 -9.53 -3.97
CA LEU A 259 16.57 -10.17 -4.10
C LEU A 259 16.57 -11.67 -3.76
N SER A 260 15.63 -12.24 -2.98
CA SER A 260 15.63 -13.64 -2.52
C SER A 260 14.55 -14.54 -3.11
N GLN A 261 13.42 -14.02 -3.60
CA GLN A 261 12.57 -14.79 -4.52
C GLN A 261 13.24 -14.96 -5.88
N ASN A 262 14.28 -14.21 -6.14
CA ASN A 262 15.17 -14.32 -7.28
C ASN A 262 16.44 -15.14 -7.00
N LYS A 263 16.40 -16.14 -6.14
CA LYS A 263 17.46 -17.16 -6.12
C LYS A 263 17.66 -17.89 -7.46
N ASN A 264 16.79 -17.62 -8.45
CA ASN A 264 16.91 -18.06 -9.84
C ASN A 264 17.07 -16.88 -10.84
N LEU A 265 17.23 -15.62 -10.40
CA LEU A 265 17.65 -14.56 -11.33
C LEU A 265 19.13 -14.77 -11.65
N THR A 266 19.39 -14.87 -12.94
CA THR A 266 20.72 -14.68 -13.52
C THR A 266 21.25 -13.31 -13.07
N SER A 267 22.58 -13.15 -13.00
CA SER A 267 23.25 -11.87 -12.68
C SER A 267 22.66 -10.69 -13.45
N ASP A 268 22.15 -10.95 -14.63
CA ASP A 268 21.51 -10.00 -15.56
C ASP A 268 20.15 -9.45 -15.05
N GLY A 269 19.33 -10.27 -14.44
CA GLY A 269 18.05 -9.86 -13.87
C GLY A 269 18.20 -8.96 -12.62
N ARG A 270 19.21 -9.22 -11.79
CA ARG A 270 19.54 -8.38 -10.63
C ARG A 270 20.06 -7.01 -11.06
N LYS A 271 20.92 -6.99 -12.07
CA LYS A 271 21.46 -5.77 -12.66
C LYS A 271 20.33 -4.88 -13.18
N LYS A 272 19.40 -5.46 -13.95
CA LYS A 272 18.24 -4.75 -14.50
C LYS A 272 17.38 -4.08 -13.41
N LEU A 273 17.09 -4.77 -12.30
CA LEU A 273 16.33 -4.21 -11.17
C LEU A 273 17.04 -3.02 -10.50
N LEU A 274 18.37 -3.10 -10.35
CA LEU A 274 19.14 -1.99 -9.78
C LEU A 274 19.17 -0.78 -10.72
N GLU A 275 19.31 -1.01 -12.02
CA GLU A 275 19.24 0.02 -13.05
C GLU A 275 17.87 0.72 -13.06
N GLU A 276 16.79 -0.05 -13.02
CA GLU A 276 15.42 0.44 -12.91
C GLU A 276 15.24 1.33 -11.68
N LYS A 277 15.75 0.91 -10.54
CA LYS A 277 15.68 1.67 -9.29
C LYS A 277 16.46 2.99 -9.37
N ILE A 278 17.66 2.97 -9.91
CA ILE A 278 18.47 4.18 -10.09
C ILE A 278 17.77 5.18 -11.01
N ILE A 279 17.19 4.72 -12.11
CA ILE A 279 16.42 5.58 -13.01
C ILE A 279 15.24 6.21 -12.27
N SER A 280 14.49 5.42 -11.50
CA SER A 280 13.35 5.94 -10.72
C SER A 280 13.77 7.05 -9.78
N LEU A 281 14.91 6.91 -9.10
CA LEU A 281 15.45 7.91 -8.17
C LEU A 281 15.96 9.17 -8.90
N VAL A 282 16.53 9.02 -10.11
CA VAL A 282 16.95 10.14 -10.95
C VAL A 282 15.73 10.89 -11.51
N LEU A 283 14.65 10.17 -11.84
CA LEU A 283 13.43 10.77 -12.34
C LEU A 283 12.66 11.55 -11.26
N LEU A 284 12.79 11.16 -9.99
CA LEU A 284 12.22 11.89 -8.85
C LEU A 284 12.93 13.21 -8.60
N ASP A 285 14.23 13.17 -8.60
CA ASP A 285 15.08 14.32 -8.36
C ASP A 285 16.28 14.26 -9.34
N PRO A 286 16.25 15.08 -10.40
CA PRO A 286 17.32 15.15 -11.39
C PRO A 286 18.70 15.47 -10.79
N GLU A 287 18.77 16.13 -9.62
CA GLU A 287 20.02 16.35 -8.91
C GLU A 287 20.73 15.05 -8.50
N ASN A 288 19.98 13.98 -8.34
CA ASN A 288 20.51 12.65 -8.05
C ASN A 288 21.45 12.13 -9.14
N LEU A 289 21.33 12.64 -10.36
CA LEU A 289 22.24 12.31 -11.45
C LEU A 289 23.70 12.73 -11.15
N ASN A 290 23.87 13.79 -10.36
CA ASN A 290 25.18 14.26 -9.93
C ASN A 290 25.89 13.32 -8.94
N LEU A 291 25.15 12.36 -8.36
CA LEU A 291 25.68 11.33 -7.46
C LEU A 291 26.33 10.18 -8.24
N ILE A 292 26.09 10.08 -9.56
CA ILE A 292 26.68 9.07 -10.43
C ILE A 292 27.97 9.63 -11.00
N GLU A 293 29.10 9.10 -10.55
CA GLU A 293 30.42 9.49 -11.06
C GLU A 293 30.62 9.00 -12.50
N ASN A 294 31.38 9.75 -13.30
CA ASN A 294 31.67 9.38 -14.70
C ASN A 294 32.33 8.00 -14.82
N SER A 295 33.12 7.61 -13.83
CA SER A 295 33.75 6.28 -13.71
C SER A 295 32.79 5.13 -13.49
N GLN A 296 31.52 5.40 -13.14
CA GLN A 296 30.52 4.39 -12.75
C GLN A 296 29.56 4.07 -13.90
N TYR A 297 29.51 4.88 -14.96
CA TYR A 297 28.60 4.67 -16.08
C TYR A 297 28.82 3.33 -16.80
N HIS A 298 30.01 2.75 -16.74
CA HIS A 298 30.30 1.45 -17.34
C HIS A 298 29.64 0.25 -16.61
N PHE A 299 29.13 0.45 -15.39
CA PHE A 299 28.36 -0.59 -14.67
C PHE A 299 26.96 -0.78 -15.25
N PHE A 300 26.42 0.24 -15.91
CA PHE A 300 25.08 0.19 -16.50
C PHE A 300 25.08 -0.55 -17.85
N SER A 301 23.92 -1.11 -18.21
CA SER A 301 23.67 -1.62 -19.55
C SER A 301 23.77 -0.50 -20.58
N ASP A 302 24.16 -0.82 -21.81
CA ASP A 302 24.43 0.20 -22.85
C ASP A 302 23.24 1.14 -23.06
N LYS A 303 22.01 0.62 -23.06
CA LYS A 303 20.79 1.42 -23.20
C LYS A 303 20.61 2.43 -22.07
N ILE A 304 20.80 1.99 -20.83
CA ILE A 304 20.63 2.83 -19.64
C ILE A 304 21.76 3.86 -19.53
N ARG A 305 22.98 3.46 -19.88
CA ARG A 305 24.13 4.36 -19.92
C ARG A 305 23.89 5.52 -20.88
N ILE A 306 23.51 5.22 -22.13
CA ILE A 306 23.22 6.24 -23.16
C ILE A 306 22.13 7.21 -22.67
N PHE A 307 21.08 6.69 -22.05
CA PHE A 307 20.00 7.50 -21.49
C PHE A 307 20.49 8.43 -20.38
N LEU A 308 21.20 7.91 -19.37
CA LEU A 308 21.71 8.71 -18.25
C LEU A 308 22.75 9.76 -18.71
N GLU A 309 23.63 9.42 -19.66
CA GLU A 309 24.59 10.34 -20.25
C GLU A 309 23.89 11.45 -21.05
N GLY A 310 22.87 11.10 -21.85
CA GLY A 310 22.05 12.06 -22.59
C GLY A 310 21.30 13.01 -21.66
N LEU A 311 20.68 12.47 -20.59
CA LEU A 311 20.00 13.27 -19.59
C LEU A 311 20.95 14.24 -18.86
N LYS A 312 22.14 13.77 -18.51
CA LYS A 312 23.17 14.60 -17.85
C LYS A 312 23.62 15.74 -18.77
N LYS A 313 23.86 15.46 -20.04
CA LYS A 313 24.25 16.47 -21.04
C LYS A 313 23.15 17.51 -21.18
N PHE A 314 21.90 17.10 -21.30
CA PHE A 314 20.75 17.97 -21.45
C PHE A 314 20.57 18.92 -20.25
N ILE A 315 20.64 18.40 -19.01
CA ILE A 315 20.53 19.19 -17.78
C ILE A 315 21.67 20.24 -17.68
N VAL A 316 22.87 19.87 -18.07
CA VAL A 316 24.03 20.78 -18.02
C VAL A 316 23.94 21.88 -19.09
N GLU A 317 23.45 21.57 -20.30
CA GLU A 317 23.40 22.51 -21.43
C GLU A 317 22.25 23.54 -21.34
N GLN A 318 21.09 23.15 -20.75
CA GLN A 318 19.89 24.00 -20.81
C GLN A 318 19.59 24.83 -19.57
N LYS A 319 20.31 24.70 -18.45
CA LYS A 319 20.04 25.43 -17.20
C LYS A 319 18.54 25.45 -16.79
N VAL A 320 17.79 24.38 -17.05
CA VAL A 320 16.35 24.35 -16.81
C VAL A 320 16.09 24.11 -15.33
N GLU A 321 15.37 25.04 -14.70
CA GLU A 321 14.83 24.87 -13.34
C GLU A 321 13.71 23.81 -13.37
N ASN A 322 13.94 22.69 -12.69
CA ASN A 322 13.02 21.74 -12.05
C ASN A 322 11.69 21.30 -12.72
N ASP A 323 11.43 21.55 -14.01
CA ASP A 323 10.26 20.96 -14.68
C ASP A 323 10.64 19.72 -15.50
N PHE A 324 10.57 18.58 -14.84
CA PHE A 324 10.87 17.27 -15.42
C PHE A 324 10.04 16.94 -16.67
N LYS A 325 8.76 17.41 -16.76
CA LYS A 325 7.91 17.16 -17.93
C LYS A 325 8.42 17.90 -19.17
N ALA A 326 8.95 19.10 -19.00
CA ALA A 326 9.55 19.87 -20.09
C ALA A 326 10.85 19.19 -20.54
N ILE A 327 11.75 18.86 -19.61
CA ILE A 327 13.02 18.14 -19.89
C ILE A 327 12.74 16.84 -20.66
N PHE A 328 11.74 16.09 -20.22
CA PHE A 328 11.36 14.82 -20.85
C PHE A 328 10.81 14.99 -22.27
N SER A 329 9.95 15.98 -22.48
CA SER A 329 9.39 16.28 -23.81
C SER A 329 10.49 16.62 -24.81
N ASP A 330 11.49 17.36 -24.38
CA ASP A 330 12.61 17.82 -25.24
C ASP A 330 13.62 16.69 -25.52
N VAL A 331 13.97 15.87 -24.52
CA VAL A 331 14.80 14.67 -24.73
C VAL A 331 14.15 13.68 -25.69
N MET A 332 12.81 13.55 -25.63
CA MET A 332 12.05 12.66 -26.53
C MET A 332 11.86 13.25 -27.94
N SER A 333 11.94 14.55 -28.10
CA SER A 333 11.83 15.21 -29.41
C SER A 333 13.16 15.24 -30.16
N ASP A 334 14.30 15.08 -29.47
CA ASP A 334 15.61 15.07 -30.10
C ASP A 334 15.93 13.71 -30.77
N ASN A 335 15.87 13.68 -32.10
CA ASN A 335 16.11 12.48 -32.93
C ASN A 335 17.57 11.99 -32.92
N ASN A 336 18.52 12.79 -32.42
CA ASN A 336 19.92 12.41 -32.36
C ASN A 336 20.31 11.68 -31.06
N LEU A 337 19.47 11.76 -30.02
CA LEU A 337 19.79 11.19 -28.71
C LEU A 337 19.24 9.78 -28.52
N VAL A 338 18.18 9.37 -29.24
CA VAL A 338 17.48 8.10 -28.98
C VAL A 338 16.90 7.50 -30.27
N GLU A 339 17.19 6.23 -30.56
CA GLU A 339 16.56 5.47 -31.66
C GLU A 339 15.04 5.33 -31.47
N GLU A 340 14.26 5.36 -32.56
CA GLU A 340 12.78 5.33 -32.51
C GLU A 340 12.19 4.09 -31.81
N SER A 341 12.82 2.93 -31.95
CA SER A 341 12.44 1.71 -31.24
C SER A 341 12.58 1.83 -29.72
N PHE A 342 13.62 2.57 -29.31
CA PHE A 342 13.89 2.81 -27.89
C PHE A 342 12.98 3.92 -27.32
N LYS A 343 12.50 4.86 -28.13
CA LYS A 343 11.55 5.90 -27.70
C LYS A 343 10.23 5.29 -27.20
N SER A 344 9.71 4.28 -27.90
CA SER A 344 8.47 3.59 -27.50
C SER A 344 8.66 2.81 -26.19
N ASP A 345 9.76 2.06 -26.09
CA ASP A 345 10.10 1.30 -24.90
C ASP A 345 10.38 2.22 -23.71
N LEU A 346 11.08 3.33 -23.94
CA LEU A 346 11.40 4.33 -22.94
C LEU A 346 10.15 5.07 -22.44
N LYS A 347 9.21 5.40 -23.33
CA LYS A 347 7.94 6.05 -22.97
C LYS A 347 7.08 5.16 -22.07
N ASN A 348 6.98 3.88 -22.38
CA ASN A 348 6.29 2.89 -21.55
C ASN A 348 7.01 2.64 -20.23
N PHE A 349 8.32 2.55 -20.28
CA PHE A 349 9.22 2.40 -19.16
C PHE A 349 9.11 3.60 -18.20
N LEU A 350 9.17 4.83 -18.71
CA LEU A 350 9.13 6.06 -17.89
C LEU A 350 7.76 6.36 -17.31
N SER A 351 6.66 6.07 -18.02
CA SER A 351 5.33 6.18 -17.43
C SER A 351 5.12 5.19 -16.29
N MET A 352 5.72 4.02 -16.35
CA MET A 352 5.70 3.03 -15.27
C MET A 352 6.57 3.46 -14.08
N PHE A 353 7.75 4.06 -14.35
CA PHE A 353 8.72 4.42 -13.31
C PHE A 353 8.46 5.78 -12.67
N SER A 354 7.89 6.77 -13.38
CA SER A 354 7.49 8.02 -12.76
C SER A 354 6.40 7.80 -11.69
N LEU A 355 5.49 6.88 -11.95
CA LEU A 355 4.49 6.42 -10.96
C LEU A 355 5.13 5.67 -9.78
N ARG A 356 6.09 4.80 -10.05
CA ARG A 356 6.86 4.10 -9.00
C ARG A 356 7.68 5.08 -8.15
N ALA A 357 8.39 5.97 -8.81
CA ALA A 357 9.26 6.94 -8.20
C ALA A 357 8.51 7.85 -7.22
N GLU A 358 7.37 8.39 -7.62
CA GLU A 358 6.54 9.25 -6.77
C GLU A 358 5.97 8.53 -5.55
N VAL A 359 5.89 7.21 -5.54
CA VAL A 359 5.28 6.38 -4.49
C VAL A 359 6.32 5.78 -3.53
N GLU A 360 7.52 5.43 -4.01
CA GLU A 360 8.51 4.68 -3.22
C GLU A 360 9.47 5.55 -2.38
N TYR A 361 9.72 6.82 -2.76
CA TYR A 361 10.90 7.52 -2.28
C TYR A 361 10.60 8.94 -1.78
N GLU A 362 10.16 9.08 -0.52
CA GLU A 362 9.80 10.41 0.02
C GLU A 362 10.95 11.18 0.70
N GLU A 363 12.01 10.57 1.26
CA GLU A 363 12.98 11.34 2.07
C GLU A 363 14.47 11.00 1.97
N ASP A 364 14.92 9.88 1.42
CA ASP A 364 16.35 9.50 1.43
C ASP A 364 16.90 8.99 0.10
N GLY A 365 16.43 9.52 -1.02
CA GLY A 365 16.85 9.13 -2.38
C GLY A 365 18.35 9.21 -2.61
N LYS A 366 19.05 10.15 -1.96
CA LYS A 366 20.51 10.36 -2.12
C LYS A 366 21.35 9.23 -1.54
N ASN A 367 20.98 8.68 -0.40
CA ASN A 367 21.68 7.54 0.19
C ASN A 367 21.36 6.24 -0.53
N GLU A 368 20.13 6.11 -0.98
CA GLU A 368 19.66 4.92 -1.66
C GLU A 368 20.29 4.74 -3.05
N ILE A 369 20.49 5.82 -3.80
CA ILE A 369 21.18 5.77 -5.10
C ILE A 369 22.64 5.36 -4.96
N LYS A 370 23.34 5.85 -3.94
CA LYS A 370 24.71 5.45 -3.63
C LYS A 370 24.81 3.96 -3.30
N LEU A 371 23.84 3.44 -2.55
CA LEU A 371 23.77 2.01 -2.20
C LEU A 371 23.51 1.15 -3.44
N CYS A 372 22.59 1.57 -4.34
CA CYS A 372 22.32 0.86 -5.58
C CYS A 372 23.55 0.83 -6.51
N ILE A 373 24.29 1.94 -6.62
CA ILE A 373 25.53 2.01 -7.43
C ILE A 373 26.62 1.08 -6.85
N LEU A 374 26.73 1.01 -5.52
CA LEU A 374 27.66 0.08 -4.86
C LEU A 374 27.32 -1.38 -5.14
N GLN A 375 26.05 -1.71 -5.33
CA GLN A 375 25.57 -3.06 -5.63
C GLN A 375 25.64 -3.42 -7.12
N LEU A 376 25.79 -2.43 -8.01
CA LEU A 376 26.04 -2.64 -9.44
C LEU A 376 27.49 -3.01 -9.74
N LYS A 377 28.44 -2.66 -8.84
CA LYS A 377 29.84 -3.09 -8.90
C LYS A 377 29.95 -4.60 -8.66
#